data_e3753da5179b96dd94a3cd426c9a59f2
#
_entry.id   e3753da5179b96dd94a3cd426c9a59f2
#
_cell.length_a   1.000
_cell.length_b   1.000
_cell.length_c   1.000
_cell.angle_alpha   90.00
_cell.angle_beta   90.00
_cell.angle_gamma   90.00
#
_symmetry.space_group_name_H-M   'P 1'
#
loop_
_entity.id
_entity.type
_entity.pdbx_description
1 polymer ?
#
loop_
_entity_poly.entity_id
_entity_poly.type
_entity_poly.pdbx_seq_one_letter_code
_entity_poly.pdbx_strand_id
1 'polypeptide(L)' 'MANLTPKQRRFVEEYLSNGENAAAAYRAAYN' A
#
# COMPACT_ATOMS: atom_id res chain seq x y z
N MET A 1 -16.94 -3.25 -3.26
CA MET A 1 -15.61 -2.69 -3.00
C MET A 1 -15.30 -1.56 -3.95
N ALA A 2 -14.81 -0.48 -3.42
CA ALA A 2 -14.50 0.66 -4.27
C ALA A 2 -13.37 0.32 -5.23
N ASN A 3 -13.33 1.06 -6.33
CA ASN A 3 -12.29 0.88 -7.32
C ASN A 3 -11.02 1.55 -6.84
N LEU A 4 -10.08 0.76 -6.42
CA LEU A 4 -8.79 1.28 -6.01
C LEU A 4 -7.89 1.45 -7.22
N THR A 5 -7.09 2.50 -7.21
CA THR A 5 -6.07 2.64 -8.24
C THR A 5 -5.01 1.57 -8.01
N PRO A 6 -4.21 1.24 -9.03
CA PRO A 6 -3.12 0.28 -8.82
C PRO A 6 -2.18 0.66 -7.70
N LYS A 7 -1.93 1.95 -7.54
CA LYS A 7 -1.04 2.41 -6.47
C LYS A 7 -1.67 2.23 -5.10
N GLN A 8 -2.95 2.52 -4.98
CA GLN A 8 -3.63 2.34 -3.72
C GLN A 8 -3.68 0.88 -3.32
N ARG A 9 -3.91 0.02 -4.29
CA ARG A 9 -3.92 -1.40 -4.04
C ARG A 9 -2.54 -1.87 -3.62
N ARG A 10 -1.51 -1.39 -4.28
CA ARG A 10 -0.15 -1.75 -3.93
C ARG A 10 0.17 -1.29 -2.50
N PHE A 11 -0.31 -0.11 -2.15
CA PHE A 11 -0.12 0.39 -0.80
C PHE A 11 -0.72 -0.56 0.24
N VAL A 12 -1.94 -1.01 -0.01
CA VAL A 12 -2.60 -1.91 0.93
C VAL A 12 -1.83 -3.22 1.05
N GLU A 13 -1.40 -3.75 -0.07
CA GLU A 13 -0.65 -5.01 -0.05
C GLU A 13 0.66 -4.87 0.70
N GLU A 14 1.35 -3.76 0.48
CA GLU A 14 2.61 -3.52 1.18
C GLU A 14 2.37 -3.27 2.66
N TYR A 15 1.27 -2.59 2.97
CA TYR A 15 0.92 -2.30 4.35
C TYR A 15 0.78 -3.60 5.15
N LEU A 16 0.05 -4.55 4.59
CA LEU A 16 -0.17 -5.83 5.26
C LEU A 16 1.11 -6.66 5.29
N SER A 17 1.88 -6.59 4.22
CA SER A 17 3.11 -7.35 4.11
C SER A 17 4.19 -6.86 5.09
N ASN A 18 4.19 -5.58 5.37
CA ASN A 18 5.20 -4.97 6.23
C ASN A 18 4.74 -4.80 7.68
N GLY A 19 3.84 -5.65 8.12
CA GLY A 19 3.39 -5.61 9.51
C GLY A 19 2.68 -4.32 9.86
N GLU A 20 1.89 -3.83 8.91
CA GLU A 20 1.09 -2.62 9.11
C GLU A 20 1.95 -1.37 9.28
N ASN A 21 3.11 -1.36 8.65
CA ASN A 21 3.96 -0.18 8.64
C ASN A 21 3.55 0.70 7.46
N ALA A 22 2.69 1.67 7.74
CA ALA A 22 2.14 2.53 6.69
C ALA A 22 3.21 3.36 6.00
N ALA A 23 4.22 3.80 6.72
CA ALA A 23 5.28 4.62 6.13
C ALA A 23 6.05 3.83 5.08
N ALA A 24 6.41 2.60 5.41
CA ALA A 24 7.14 1.77 4.46
C ALA A 24 6.26 1.40 3.28
N ALA A 25 4.98 1.12 3.54
CA ALA A 25 4.05 0.77 2.49
C ALA A 25 3.85 1.92 1.52
N TYR A 26 3.70 3.12 2.05
CA TYR A 26 3.52 4.30 1.22
C TYR A 26 4.73 4.52 0.33
N ARG A 27 5.91 4.39 0.91
CA ARG A 27 7.13 4.57 0.14
C ARG A 27 7.26 3.53 -0.97
N ALA A 28 6.89 2.29 -0.66
CA ALA A 28 6.98 1.24 -1.67
C ALA A 28 5.99 1.46 -2.80
N ALA A 29 4.82 2.00 -2.49
CA ALA A 29 3.78 2.18 -3.49
C ALA A 29 3.92 3.48 -4.28
N TYR A 30 4.35 4.55 -3.63
CA TYR A 30 4.32 5.88 -4.25
C TYR A 30 5.68 6.49 -4.50
N ASN A 31 6.72 5.84 -4.13
CA ASN A 31 8.05 6.40 -4.36
C ASN A 31 8.61 5.92 -5.71
#